data_8091b9c5acf0e04b13f64be964924b8c
#
_entry.id   8091b9c5acf0e04b13f64be964924b8c
#
_cell.length_a   1.000
_cell.length_b   1.000
_cell.length_c   1.000
_cell.angle_alpha   90.00
_cell.angle_beta   90.00
_cell.angle_gamma   90.00
#
_symmetry.space_group_name_H-M   'P 1'
#
loop_
_entity.id
_entity.type
_entity.pdbx_description
1 polymer ?
#
loop_
_entity_poly.entity_id
_entity_poly.type
_entity_poly.pdbx_seq_one_letter_code
_entity_poly.pdbx_strand_id
1 'polypeptide(L)'
;MFLLILGVFKKDSSKIIHNVSLLVLLATAVITFNETLGVGQVTLFNESIIIDYLSSFMKIITLLSAFIVLSISSSYLKTFKLFKIEYPILILSSVLGMMVMISSNDLIVFYMGLELQSLALYVLATFNRDQLKSSEAGLKYF
;
A
#
# COMPACT_ATOMS: atom_id res chain seq x y z
N MET A 1 -5.54 2.15 10.13
CA MET A 1 -6.41 2.80 11.11
C MET A 1 -5.67 3.65 12.14
N PHE A 2 -4.67 3.11 12.84
CA PHE A 2 -3.87 3.87 13.82
C PHE A 2 -3.21 5.12 13.23
N LEU A 3 -2.66 5.06 12.03
CA LEU A 3 -2.05 6.20 11.33
C LEU A 3 -3.04 7.32 11.00
N LEU A 4 -4.29 6.99 10.68
CA LEU A 4 -5.37 7.97 10.46
C LEU A 4 -5.71 8.72 11.75
N ILE A 5 -5.83 7.98 12.86
CA ILE A 5 -6.12 8.55 14.17
C ILE A 5 -5.00 9.50 14.59
N LEU A 6 -3.74 9.09 14.47
CA LEU A 6 -2.58 9.95 14.75
C LEU A 6 -2.57 11.22 13.88
N GLY A 7 -2.98 11.11 12.61
CA GLY A 7 -3.04 12.23 11.68
C GLY A 7 -4.06 13.30 12.05
N VAL A 8 -5.19 12.90 12.60
CA VAL A 8 -6.26 13.81 13.03
C VAL A 8 -5.86 14.60 14.28
N PHE A 9 -5.17 13.96 15.23
CA PHE A 9 -4.84 14.58 16.52
C PHE A 9 -3.62 15.54 16.50
N LYS A 10 -2.78 15.51 15.47
CA LYS A 10 -1.54 16.29 15.46
C LYS A 10 -1.39 17.08 14.16
N LYS A 11 -1.53 18.42 14.23
CA LYS A 11 -1.52 19.37 13.08
C LYS A 11 -0.25 19.33 12.20
N ASP A 12 0.90 18.85 12.70
CA ASP A 12 2.18 18.76 11.97
C ASP A 12 2.65 17.30 11.74
N SER A 13 1.72 16.36 11.65
CA SER A 13 2.05 14.93 11.64
C SER A 13 2.42 14.35 10.27
N SER A 14 2.36 15.12 9.17
CA SER A 14 2.61 14.58 7.83
C SER A 14 4.00 13.95 7.67
N LYS A 15 5.04 14.56 8.25
CA LYS A 15 6.40 13.99 8.26
C LYS A 15 6.51 12.75 9.12
N ILE A 16 5.85 12.77 10.29
CA ILE A 16 5.86 11.64 11.23
C ILE A 16 5.15 10.45 10.60
N ILE A 17 3.97 10.66 10.02
CA ILE A 17 3.19 9.60 9.35
C ILE A 17 3.96 9.02 8.17
N HIS A 18 4.61 9.85 7.37
CA HIS A 18 5.46 9.39 6.28
C HIS A 18 6.61 8.50 6.78
N ASN A 19 7.34 8.91 7.82
CA ASN A 19 8.42 8.10 8.38
C ASN A 19 7.90 6.81 9.03
N VAL A 20 6.77 6.88 9.73
CA VAL A 20 6.14 5.68 10.32
C VAL A 20 5.67 4.73 9.21
N SER A 21 5.12 5.22 8.11
CA SER A 21 4.73 4.37 6.99
C SER A 21 5.92 3.66 6.34
N LEU A 22 7.06 4.33 6.21
CA LEU A 22 8.32 3.71 5.75
C LEU A 22 8.80 2.61 6.72
N LEU A 23 8.75 2.88 8.03
CA LEU A 23 9.12 1.88 9.05
C LEU A 23 8.18 0.67 9.03
N VAL A 24 6.88 0.87 8.85
CA VAL A 24 5.90 -0.21 8.72
C VAL A 24 6.20 -1.09 7.50
N LEU A 25 6.50 -0.49 6.34
CA LEU A 25 6.86 -1.25 5.14
C LEU A 25 8.14 -2.07 5.33
N LEU A 26 9.16 -1.51 5.97
CA LEU A 26 10.39 -2.24 6.28
C LEU A 26 10.13 -3.38 7.29
N ALA A 27 9.39 -3.10 8.36
CA ALA A 27 9.06 -4.11 9.36
C ALA A 27 8.28 -5.27 8.76
N THR A 28 7.27 -4.99 7.91
CA THR A 28 6.52 -6.04 7.21
C THR A 28 7.40 -6.83 6.23
N ALA A 29 8.33 -6.17 5.53
CA ALA A 29 9.26 -6.85 4.64
C ALA A 29 10.20 -7.82 5.40
N VAL A 30 10.68 -7.41 6.58
CA VAL A 30 11.50 -8.28 7.43
C VAL A 30 10.70 -9.46 7.98
N ILE A 31 9.45 -9.24 8.40
CA ILE A 31 8.58 -10.32 8.89
C ILE A 31 8.31 -11.33 7.77
N THR A 32 7.93 -10.88 6.57
CA THR A 32 7.69 -11.77 5.43
C THR A 32 8.95 -12.52 5.00
N PHE A 33 10.13 -11.90 5.11
CA PHE A 33 11.39 -12.57 4.84
C PHE A 33 11.69 -13.70 5.85
N ASN A 34 11.44 -13.47 7.14
CA ASN A 34 11.62 -14.51 8.16
C ASN A 34 10.64 -15.68 7.97
N GLU A 35 9.41 -15.40 7.54
CA GLU A 35 8.43 -16.45 7.23
C GLU A 35 8.89 -17.34 6.06
N THR A 36 9.56 -16.77 5.04
CA THR A 36 10.07 -17.57 3.91
C THR A 36 11.13 -18.58 4.30
N LEU A 37 11.88 -18.34 5.37
CA LEU A 37 12.96 -19.21 5.82
C LEU A 37 12.48 -20.42 6.64
N GLY A 38 11.25 -20.39 7.15
CA GLY A 38 10.79 -21.36 8.16
C GLY A 38 9.58 -22.19 7.79
N VAL A 39 8.85 -21.88 6.73
CA VAL A 39 7.51 -22.46 6.51
C VAL A 39 7.40 -23.09 5.13
N GLY A 40 6.95 -24.37 5.13
CA GLY A 40 6.40 -25.00 3.94
C GLY A 40 5.08 -24.31 3.53
N GLN A 41 4.45 -24.80 2.47
CA GLN A 41 3.17 -24.27 1.99
C GLN A 41 2.11 -24.31 3.10
N VAL A 42 1.53 -23.14 3.40
CA VAL A 42 0.44 -22.98 4.39
C VAL A 42 -0.80 -22.47 3.67
N THR A 43 -1.90 -23.17 3.87
CA THR A 43 -3.22 -22.75 3.38
C THR A 43 -4.06 -22.20 4.53
N LEU A 44 -4.76 -21.10 4.31
CA LEU A 44 -5.60 -20.41 5.28
C LEU A 44 -7.00 -20.18 4.69
N PHE A 45 -7.98 -20.00 5.56
CA PHE A 45 -9.37 -19.68 5.20
C PHE A 45 -9.97 -20.68 4.19
N ASN A 46 -9.96 -21.96 4.53
CA ASN A 46 -10.51 -23.02 3.69
C ASN A 46 -9.88 -23.04 2.28
N GLU A 47 -8.55 -22.91 2.22
CA GLU A 47 -7.72 -22.87 1.00
C GLU A 47 -7.89 -21.62 0.13
N SER A 48 -8.60 -20.61 0.59
CA SER A 48 -8.78 -19.36 -0.17
C SER A 48 -7.50 -18.51 -0.24
N ILE A 49 -6.58 -18.68 0.73
CA ILE A 49 -5.29 -18.00 0.77
C ILE A 49 -4.18 -19.04 0.88
N ILE A 50 -3.16 -18.93 0.02
CA ILE A 50 -1.97 -19.74 0.03
C ILE A 50 -0.75 -18.87 0.31
N ILE A 51 0.06 -19.32 1.25
CA ILE A 51 1.39 -18.77 1.53
C ILE A 51 2.40 -19.81 1.11
N ASP A 52 3.11 -19.54 0.04
CA ASP A 52 4.19 -20.35 -0.48
C ASP A 52 5.46 -19.51 -0.71
N TYR A 53 6.53 -20.15 -1.11
CA TYR A 53 7.79 -19.47 -1.39
C TYR A 53 7.65 -18.39 -2.47
N LEU A 54 6.89 -18.67 -3.53
CA LEU A 54 6.67 -17.72 -4.63
C LEU A 54 5.87 -16.49 -4.17
N SER A 55 4.77 -16.71 -3.43
CA SER A 55 3.94 -15.61 -2.91
C SER A 55 4.73 -14.72 -1.95
N SER A 56 5.53 -15.32 -1.08
CA SER A 56 6.36 -14.58 -0.14
C SER A 56 7.46 -13.76 -0.85
N PHE A 57 8.10 -14.35 -1.86
CA PHE A 57 9.09 -13.64 -2.68
C PHE A 57 8.47 -12.43 -3.41
N MET A 58 7.30 -12.62 -4.04
CA MET A 58 6.57 -11.54 -4.71
C MET A 58 6.13 -10.44 -3.74
N LYS A 59 5.69 -10.79 -2.53
CA LYS A 59 5.36 -9.82 -1.47
C LYS A 59 6.57 -8.97 -1.07
N ILE A 60 7.75 -9.57 -0.93
CA ILE A 60 8.97 -8.83 -0.59
C ILE A 60 9.31 -7.82 -1.69
N ILE A 61 9.21 -8.21 -2.96
CA ILE A 61 9.44 -7.30 -4.10
C ILE A 61 8.45 -6.13 -4.07
N THR A 62 7.16 -6.39 -3.84
CA THR A 62 6.15 -5.33 -3.77
C THR A 62 6.38 -4.39 -2.59
N LEU A 63 6.76 -4.89 -1.42
CA LEU A 63 7.07 -4.08 -0.24
C LEU A 63 8.32 -3.19 -0.46
N LEU A 64 9.38 -3.75 -1.07
CA LEU A 64 10.58 -2.99 -1.40
C LEU A 64 10.29 -1.91 -2.45
N SER A 65 9.54 -2.22 -3.49
CA SER A 65 9.16 -1.24 -4.52
C SER A 65 8.31 -0.11 -3.92
N ALA A 66 7.35 -0.42 -3.07
CA ALA A 66 6.55 0.57 -2.36
C ALA A 66 7.38 1.47 -1.43
N PHE A 67 8.36 0.89 -0.74
CA PHE A 67 9.32 1.65 0.08
C PHE A 67 10.11 2.65 -0.76
N ILE A 68 10.64 2.24 -1.91
CA ILE A 68 11.39 3.12 -2.83
C ILE A 68 10.49 4.23 -3.35
N VAL A 69 9.28 3.90 -3.80
CA VAL A 69 8.31 4.87 -4.32
C VAL A 69 7.96 5.92 -3.26
N LEU A 70 7.64 5.50 -2.02
CA LEU A 70 7.36 6.43 -0.93
C LEU A 70 8.56 7.33 -0.61
N SER A 71 9.77 6.78 -0.59
CA SER A 71 10.99 7.54 -0.29
C SER A 71 11.24 8.65 -1.32
N ILE A 72 11.14 8.34 -2.61
CA ILE A 72 11.36 9.30 -3.71
C ILE A 72 10.22 10.33 -3.76
N SER A 73 8.99 9.87 -3.58
CA SER A 73 7.79 10.71 -3.69
C SER A 73 7.75 11.85 -2.67
N SER A 74 8.39 11.68 -1.51
CA SER A 74 8.38 12.69 -0.45
C SER A 74 8.97 14.04 -0.90
N SER A 75 10.02 14.04 -1.68
CA SER A 75 10.65 15.26 -2.21
C SER A 75 9.76 15.96 -3.23
N TYR A 76 9.15 15.19 -4.12
CA TYR A 76 8.21 15.69 -5.11
C TYR A 76 6.97 16.34 -4.48
N LEU A 77 6.34 15.66 -3.52
CA LEU A 77 5.14 16.15 -2.85
C LEU A 77 5.38 17.46 -2.07
N LYS A 78 6.57 17.62 -1.48
CA LYS A 78 6.95 18.88 -0.80
C LYS A 78 7.06 20.04 -1.78
N THR A 79 7.65 19.83 -2.95
CA THR A 79 7.82 20.86 -3.99
C THR A 79 6.47 21.36 -4.50
N PHE A 80 5.49 20.49 -4.66
CA PHE A 80 4.15 20.85 -5.15
C PHE A 80 3.14 21.18 -4.04
N LYS A 81 3.56 21.28 -2.78
CA LYS A 81 2.70 21.53 -1.60
C LYS A 81 1.57 20.50 -1.45
N LEU A 82 1.75 19.31 -1.99
CA LEU A 82 0.82 18.18 -1.93
C LEU A 82 1.17 17.18 -0.80
N PHE A 83 2.05 17.56 0.10
CA PHE A 83 2.51 16.71 1.20
C PHE A 83 1.42 16.59 2.28
N LYS A 84 0.40 15.78 1.99
CA LYS A 84 -0.74 15.51 2.87
C LYS A 84 -0.58 14.16 3.56
N ILE A 85 -1.20 14.02 4.71
CA ILE A 85 -1.24 12.80 5.53
C ILE A 85 -1.86 11.61 4.78
N GLU A 86 -2.82 11.89 3.92
CA GLU A 86 -3.61 10.91 3.17
C GLU A 86 -2.75 10.10 2.18
N TYR A 87 -1.71 10.72 1.59
CA TYR A 87 -0.90 10.10 0.54
C TYR A 87 -0.22 8.76 0.96
N PRO A 88 0.58 8.72 2.04
CA PRO A 88 1.22 7.47 2.46
C PRO A 88 0.20 6.40 2.89
N ILE A 89 -0.95 6.81 3.43
CA ILE A 89 -2.00 5.89 3.84
C ILE A 89 -2.64 5.21 2.61
N LEU A 90 -2.90 5.97 1.54
CA LEU A 90 -3.43 5.43 0.29
C LEU A 90 -2.45 4.44 -0.36
N ILE A 91 -1.15 4.75 -0.34
CA ILE A 91 -0.13 3.81 -0.83
C ILE A 91 -0.11 2.54 0.00
N LEU A 92 -0.18 2.63 1.34
CA LEU A 92 -0.26 1.45 2.20
C LEU A 92 -1.51 0.60 1.92
N SER A 93 -2.66 1.24 1.66
CA SER A 93 -3.89 0.53 1.28
C SER A 93 -3.74 -0.20 -0.04
N SER A 94 -3.10 0.42 -1.03
CA SER A 94 -2.80 -0.20 -2.32
C SER A 94 -1.87 -1.40 -2.17
N VAL A 95 -0.81 -1.27 -1.36
CA VAL A 95 0.13 -2.37 -1.05
C VAL A 95 -0.58 -3.53 -0.37
N LEU A 96 -1.48 -3.26 0.58
CA LEU A 96 -2.32 -4.30 1.20
C LEU A 96 -3.14 -5.06 0.17
N GLY A 97 -3.78 -4.36 -0.76
CA GLY A 97 -4.52 -5.00 -1.86
C GLY A 97 -3.63 -5.91 -2.72
N MET A 98 -2.42 -5.45 -3.06
CA MET A 98 -1.43 -6.27 -3.78
C MET A 98 -1.01 -7.51 -2.99
N MET A 99 -0.77 -7.40 -1.69
CA MET A 99 -0.39 -8.53 -0.84
C MET A 99 -1.50 -9.59 -0.75
N VAL A 100 -2.77 -9.15 -0.65
CA VAL A 100 -3.93 -10.07 -0.67
C VAL A 100 -4.02 -10.77 -2.01
N MET A 101 -3.86 -10.04 -3.11
CA MET A 101 -3.92 -10.57 -4.47
C MET A 101 -2.84 -11.63 -4.74
N ILE A 102 -1.61 -11.39 -4.27
CA ILE A 102 -0.47 -12.32 -4.43
C ILE A 102 -0.70 -13.63 -3.66
N SER A 103 -1.41 -13.58 -2.55
CA SER A 103 -1.71 -14.77 -1.71
C SER A 103 -3.03 -15.44 -2.07
N SER A 104 -3.82 -14.88 -2.97
CA SER A 104 -5.13 -15.41 -3.30
C SER A 104 -5.02 -16.73 -4.04
N ASN A 105 -5.81 -17.72 -3.62
CA ASN A 105 -6.01 -18.99 -4.32
C ASN A 105 -7.43 -19.10 -4.91
N ASP A 106 -8.30 -18.17 -4.52
CA ASP A 106 -9.69 -18.09 -4.98
C ASP A 106 -9.89 -16.79 -5.78
N LEU A 107 -10.70 -16.85 -6.84
CA LEU A 107 -11.05 -15.69 -7.67
C LEU A 107 -11.74 -14.58 -6.90
N ILE A 108 -12.53 -14.93 -5.87
CA ILE A 108 -13.22 -13.94 -5.02
C ILE A 108 -12.19 -13.14 -4.22
N VAL A 109 -11.23 -13.83 -3.58
CA VAL A 109 -10.17 -13.17 -2.81
C VAL A 109 -9.27 -12.35 -3.72
N PHE A 110 -8.95 -12.86 -4.91
CA PHE A 110 -8.20 -12.12 -5.91
C PHE A 110 -8.90 -10.83 -6.32
N TYR A 111 -10.20 -10.90 -6.62
CA TYR A 111 -11.02 -9.74 -6.97
C TYR A 111 -11.08 -8.72 -5.84
N MET A 112 -11.26 -9.14 -4.61
CA MET A 112 -11.26 -8.25 -3.43
C MET A 112 -9.92 -7.52 -3.25
N GLY A 113 -8.80 -8.21 -3.47
CA GLY A 113 -7.47 -7.58 -3.46
C GLY A 113 -7.30 -6.55 -4.58
N LEU A 114 -7.78 -6.86 -5.78
CA LEU A 114 -7.76 -5.97 -6.93
C LEU A 114 -8.59 -4.71 -6.69
N GLU A 115 -9.80 -4.85 -6.15
CA GLU A 115 -10.67 -3.71 -5.81
C GLU A 115 -10.03 -2.80 -4.74
N LEU A 116 -9.47 -3.39 -3.69
CA LEU A 116 -8.81 -2.62 -2.64
C LEU A 116 -7.63 -1.79 -3.19
N GLN A 117 -6.83 -2.39 -4.08
CA GLN A 117 -5.74 -1.71 -4.75
C GLN A 117 -6.24 -0.59 -5.67
N SER A 118 -7.21 -0.90 -6.53
CA SER A 118 -7.70 0.03 -7.55
C SER A 118 -8.38 1.24 -6.94
N LEU A 119 -9.21 1.07 -5.91
CA LEU A 119 -9.85 2.18 -5.19
C LEU A 119 -8.82 3.16 -4.61
N ALA A 120 -7.74 2.64 -4.01
CA ALA A 120 -6.67 3.49 -3.51
C ALA A 120 -5.99 4.28 -4.65
N LEU A 121 -5.75 3.65 -5.80
CA LEU A 121 -5.12 4.28 -6.97
C LEU A 121 -6.03 5.32 -7.63
N TYR A 122 -7.36 5.12 -7.67
CA TYR A 122 -8.30 6.13 -8.18
C TYR A 122 -8.23 7.41 -7.35
N VAL A 123 -8.20 7.29 -6.02
CA VAL A 123 -8.06 8.44 -5.13
C VAL A 123 -6.69 9.10 -5.29
N LEU A 124 -5.61 8.33 -5.51
CA LEU A 124 -4.28 8.87 -5.79
C LEU A 124 -4.22 9.63 -7.12
N ALA A 125 -4.89 9.15 -8.16
CA ALA A 125 -4.96 9.85 -9.44
C ALA A 125 -5.65 11.21 -9.34
N THR A 126 -6.67 11.33 -8.47
CA THR A 126 -7.39 12.59 -8.19
C THR A 126 -6.79 13.40 -7.04
N PHE A 127 -5.57 13.09 -6.60
CA PHE A 127 -5.01 13.65 -5.37
C PHE A 127 -4.86 15.17 -5.41
N ASN A 128 -4.52 15.74 -6.57
CA ASN A 128 -4.47 17.19 -6.78
C ASN A 128 -5.82 17.71 -7.28
N ARG A 129 -6.75 17.88 -6.34
CA ARG A 129 -8.16 18.27 -6.62
C ARG A 129 -8.30 19.65 -7.29
N ASP A 130 -7.32 20.52 -7.14
CA ASP A 130 -7.35 21.87 -7.69
C ASP A 130 -7.00 21.91 -9.20
N GLN A 131 -6.53 20.81 -9.76
CA GLN A 131 -6.23 20.68 -11.18
C GLN A 131 -7.30 19.86 -11.91
N LEU A 132 -7.96 20.47 -12.88
CA LEU A 132 -8.96 19.83 -13.75
C LEU A 132 -8.43 18.54 -14.39
N LYS A 133 -7.18 18.54 -14.84
CA LYS A 133 -6.52 17.37 -15.42
C LYS A 133 -6.42 16.18 -14.46
N SER A 134 -6.20 16.42 -13.17
CA SER A 134 -6.13 15.38 -12.15
C SER A 134 -7.51 14.75 -11.91
N SER A 135 -8.55 15.57 -11.81
CA SER A 135 -9.93 15.11 -11.65
C SER A 135 -10.40 14.31 -12.87
N GLU A 136 -10.07 14.78 -14.07
CA GLU A 136 -10.37 14.07 -15.33
C GLU A 136 -9.62 12.74 -15.44
N ALA A 137 -8.33 12.69 -15.02
CA ALA A 137 -7.54 11.49 -15.01
C ALA A 137 -8.15 10.43 -14.07
N GLY A 138 -8.59 10.81 -12.87
CA GLY A 138 -9.24 9.88 -11.94
C GLY A 138 -10.56 9.34 -12.47
N LEU A 139 -11.39 10.21 -13.08
CA LEU A 139 -12.66 9.77 -13.70
C LEU A 139 -12.46 8.83 -14.88
N LYS A 140 -11.41 9.03 -15.67
CA LYS A 140 -11.08 8.13 -16.79
C LYS A 140 -10.45 6.81 -16.34
N TYR A 141 -9.81 6.82 -15.16
CA TYR A 141 -9.21 5.62 -14.61
C TYR A 141 -10.24 4.73 -13.91
N PHE A 142 -11.27 5.33 -13.30
CA PHE A 142 -12.42 4.63 -12.72
C PHE A 142 -13.33 4.05 -13.81
#